data_83250dc073a65171693683638af01a98
#
_entry.id   83250dc073a65171693683638af01a98
#
_cell.length_a   1.000
_cell.length_b   1.000
_cell.length_c   1.000
_cell.angle_alpha   90.00
_cell.angle_beta   90.00
_cell.angle_gamma   90.00
#
_symmetry.space_group_name_H-M   'P 1'
#
loop_
_entity.id
_entity.type
_entity.pdbx_description
1 polymer ?
#
loop_
_entity_poly.entity_id
_entity_poly.type
_entity_poly.pdbx_seq_one_letter_code
_entity_poly.pdbx_strand_id
1 'polypeptide(L)' 'MAAEDLIPAQGTIIDKQPNAFFKVQLDNSTHVVLAAISGKMRKNRIRILVGDRVSVEMSPYDLSRGRITYRYK' A
#
# COMPACT_ATOMS: atom_id res chain seq x y z
N MET A 1 2.82 -10.40 17.95
CA MET A 1 2.95 -9.51 17.67
C MET A 1 2.33 -8.62 16.68
N ALA A 2 3.03 -7.78 16.22
CA ALA A 2 2.48 -6.67 15.51
C ALA A 2 1.66 -6.98 14.30
N ALA A 3 1.82 -8.12 13.69
CA ALA A 3 1.07 -8.42 12.48
C ALA A 3 -0.43 -8.40 12.69
N GLU A 4 -0.86 -8.68 13.90
CA GLU A 4 -2.27 -8.74 14.21
C GLU A 4 -2.89 -7.38 14.41
N ASP A 5 -2.05 -6.37 14.57
CA ASP A 5 -2.51 -5.02 14.85
C ASP A 5 -2.44 -4.12 13.63
N LEU A 6 -2.22 -4.69 12.45
CA LEU A 6 -2.14 -3.89 11.24
C LEU A 6 -3.50 -3.30 10.90
N ILE A 7 -3.46 -2.05 10.43
CA ILE A 7 -4.67 -1.33 10.08
C ILE A 7 -4.88 -1.44 8.57
N PRO A 8 -5.95 -2.10 8.14
CA PRO A 8 -6.22 -2.21 6.71
C PRO A 8 -6.84 -0.91 6.18
N ALA A 9 -6.50 -0.58 4.95
CA ALA A 9 -7.07 0.59 4.29
C ALA A 9 -7.04 0.36 2.78
N GLN A 10 -7.77 1.19 2.06
CA GLN A 10 -7.81 1.16 0.62
C GLN A 10 -7.44 2.52 0.08
N GLY A 11 -6.82 2.54 -1.08
CA GLY A 11 -6.46 3.79 -1.69
C GLY A 11 -6.08 3.63 -3.15
N THR A 12 -5.60 4.72 -3.72
CA THR A 12 -5.22 4.78 -5.12
C THR A 12 -3.74 5.13 -5.22
N ILE A 13 -3.03 4.45 -6.11
CA ILE A 13 -1.63 4.76 -6.37
C ILE A 13 -1.54 6.10 -7.06
N ILE A 14 -0.84 7.06 -6.47
CA ILE A 14 -0.68 8.38 -7.05
C ILE A 14 0.72 8.65 -7.57
N ASP A 15 1.69 7.85 -7.15
CA ASP A 15 3.06 8.02 -7.63
C ASP A 15 3.85 6.75 -7.38
N LYS A 16 4.87 6.53 -8.21
CA LYS A 16 5.76 5.39 -8.08
C LYS A 16 7.13 5.90 -7.67
N GLN A 17 7.66 5.34 -6.59
CA GLN A 17 8.94 5.73 -6.04
C GLN A 17 9.99 4.68 -6.36
N PRO A 18 11.29 5.00 -6.25
CA PRO A 18 12.34 4.01 -6.40
C PRO A 18 12.21 2.89 -5.37
N ASN A 19 12.87 1.77 -5.63
CA ASN A 19 12.96 0.64 -4.69
C ASN A 19 11.63 -0.01 -4.42
N ALA A 20 10.72 0.00 -5.41
CA ALA A 20 9.43 -0.67 -5.32
C ALA A 20 8.52 -0.08 -4.23
N PHE A 21 8.67 1.21 -3.95
CA PHE A 21 7.73 1.92 -3.09
C PHE A 21 6.72 2.69 -3.94
N PHE A 22 5.55 2.90 -3.38
CA PHE A 22 4.48 3.63 -4.04
C PHE A 22 3.83 4.59 -3.06
N LYS A 23 3.40 5.74 -3.56
CA LYS A 23 2.58 6.64 -2.77
C LYS A 23 1.12 6.30 -3.02
N VAL A 24 0.41 6.02 -1.94
CA VAL A 24 -1.00 5.63 -1.99
C VAL A 24 -1.80 6.68 -1.24
N GLN A 25 -2.74 7.30 -1.92
CA GLN A 25 -3.67 8.22 -1.27
C GLN A 25 -4.87 7.41 -0.79
N LEU A 26 -5.12 7.44 0.50
CA LEU A 26 -6.19 6.67 1.08
C LEU A 26 -7.55 7.22 0.70
N ASP A 27 -8.53 6.34 0.56
CA ASP A 27 -9.90 6.74 0.25
C ASP A 27 -10.46 7.61 1.36
N ASN A 28 -11.28 8.56 0.97
CA ASN A 28 -11.97 9.45 1.92
C ASN A 28 -11.02 10.22 2.81
N SER A 29 -9.80 10.47 2.31
CA SER A 29 -8.77 11.13 3.11
C SER A 29 -7.77 11.78 2.17
N THR A 30 -7.06 12.78 2.68
CA THR A 30 -5.91 13.33 1.98
C THR A 30 -4.61 12.68 2.44
N HIS A 31 -4.70 11.71 3.32
CA HIS A 31 -3.53 11.04 3.86
C HIS A 31 -2.85 10.20 2.79
N VAL A 32 -1.54 10.35 2.67
CA VAL A 32 -0.73 9.59 1.71
C VAL A 32 0.20 8.67 2.47
N VAL A 33 0.20 7.40 2.06
CA VAL A 33 1.03 6.38 2.69
C VAL A 33 2.12 5.96 1.71
N LEU A 34 3.35 5.86 2.20
CA LEU A 34 4.44 5.27 1.41
C LEU A 34 4.40 3.76 1.63
N ALA A 35 4.03 3.02 0.59
CA ALA A 35 3.78 1.60 0.71
C ALA A 35 4.75 0.79 -0.13
N ALA A 36 5.23 -0.31 0.43
CA ALA A 36 6.02 -1.29 -0.29
C ALA A 36 5.11 -2.41 -0.79
N ILE A 37 5.55 -3.12 -1.83
CA ILE A 37 4.82 -4.28 -2.32
C ILE A 37 5.05 -5.43 -1.35
N SER A 38 3.97 -6.13 -0.98
CA SER A 38 4.11 -7.29 -0.11
C SER A 38 4.89 -8.39 -0.82
N GLY A 39 5.48 -9.29 -0.04
CA GLY A 39 6.21 -10.42 -0.61
C GLY A 39 5.34 -11.29 -1.48
N LYS A 40 4.08 -11.48 -1.10
CA LYS A 40 3.15 -12.29 -1.87
C LYS A 40 2.91 -11.70 -3.25
N MET A 41 2.71 -10.39 -3.32
CA MET A 41 2.48 -9.74 -4.60
C MET A 41 3.72 -9.74 -5.47
N ARG A 42 4.89 -9.58 -4.85
CA ARG A 42 6.15 -9.64 -5.58
C ARG A 42 6.37 -11.03 -6.16
N LYS A 43 6.06 -12.05 -5.38
CA LYS A 43 6.21 -13.43 -5.83
C LYS A 43 5.29 -13.72 -7.01
N ASN A 44 4.10 -13.16 -7.00
CA ASN A 44 3.13 -13.38 -8.08
C ASN A 44 3.32 -12.41 -9.24
N ARG A 45 4.33 -11.56 -9.17
CA ARG A 45 4.67 -10.61 -10.25
C ARG A 45 3.51 -9.70 -10.62
N ILE A 46 2.76 -9.29 -9.63
CA ILE A 46 1.65 -8.39 -9.85
C ILE A 46 2.20 -6.99 -10.13
N ARG A 47 1.83 -6.43 -11.28
CA ARG A 47 2.29 -5.12 -11.68
C ARG A 47 1.35 -4.06 -11.11
N ILE A 48 1.94 -3.01 -10.56
CA ILE A 48 1.19 -1.90 -9.99
C ILE A 48 1.52 -0.64 -10.77
N LEU A 49 0.48 0.07 -11.18
CA LEU A 49 0.62 1.29 -11.98
C LEU A 49 -0.06 2.44 -11.27
N VAL A 50 0.39 3.66 -11.59
CA VAL A 50 -0.27 4.86 -11.08
C VAL A 50 -1.72 4.85 -11.55
N GLY A 51 -2.63 5.12 -10.62
CA GLY A 51 -4.06 5.05 -10.88
C GLY A 51 -4.72 3.77 -10.42
N ASP A 52 -3.93 2.74 -10.09
CA ASP A 52 -4.50 1.48 -9.63
C ASP A 52 -5.03 1.63 -8.21
N ARG A 53 -6.12 0.92 -7.94
CA ARG A 53 -6.65 0.83 -6.59
C ARG A 53 -6.05 -0.37 -5.89
N VAL A 54 -5.69 -0.15 -4.63
CA VAL A 54 -5.01 -1.20 -3.86
C VAL A 54 -5.51 -1.21 -2.42
N SER A 55 -5.30 -2.34 -1.77
CA SER A 55 -5.41 -2.45 -0.33
C SER A 55 -4.03 -2.34 0.27
N VAL A 56 -3.93 -1.64 1.38
CA VAL A 56 -2.67 -1.52 2.12
C VAL A 56 -2.91 -1.86 3.57
N GLU A 57 -1.85 -2.29 4.24
CA GLU A 57 -1.85 -2.48 5.69
C GLU A 57 -0.81 -1.56 6.29
N MET A 58 -1.17 -0.88 7.35
CA MET A 58 -0.30 0.08 8.01
C MET A 58 -0.06 -0.33 9.45
N SER A 59 1.13 0.01 9.95
CA SER A 59 1.40 -0.16 11.36
C SER A 59 0.66 0.92 12.16
N PRO A 60 0.03 0.60 13.29
CA PRO A 60 -0.57 1.62 14.13
C PRO A 60 0.46 2.57 14.72
N TYR A 61 1.72 2.17 14.69
CA TYR A 61 2.81 3.00 15.21
C TYR A 61 3.37 3.95 14.16
N ASP A 62 3.05 3.74 12.88
CA ASP A 62 3.55 4.60 11.81
C ASP A 62 2.57 4.57 10.65
N LEU A 63 1.60 5.45 10.68
CA LEU A 63 0.55 5.49 9.67
C LEU A 63 1.01 6.10 8.36
N SER A 64 2.26 6.56 8.28
CA SER A 64 2.79 7.11 7.04
C SER A 64 3.41 6.03 6.15
N ARG A 65 3.55 4.81 6.66
CA ARG A 65 4.15 3.70 5.93
C ARG A 65 3.25 2.49 5.98
N GLY A 66 3.29 1.71 4.91
CA GLY A 66 2.47 0.51 4.86
C GLY A 66 2.98 -0.47 3.83
N ARG A 67 2.14 -1.46 3.57
CA ARG A 67 2.45 -2.53 2.63
C ARG A 67 1.22 -2.75 1.77
N ILE A 68 1.43 -2.81 0.46
CA ILE A 68 0.35 -3.13 -0.48
C ILE A 68 0.13 -4.63 -0.43
N THR A 69 -1.08 -5.04 -0.11
CA THR A 69 -1.41 -6.46 0.06
C THR A 69 -2.30 -6.98 -1.05
N TYR A 70 -2.97 -6.10 -1.77
CA TYR A 70 -3.89 -6.53 -2.82
C TYR A 70 -4.08 -5.40 -3.82
N ARG A 71 -4.23 -5.75 -5.08
CA ARG A 71 -4.51 -4.81 -6.16
C ARG A 71 -5.87 -5.13 -6.75
N TYR A 72 -6.74 -4.12 -6.79
CA TYR A 72 -8.04 -4.27 -7.42
C TYR A 72 -7.91 -4.00 -8.91
N LYS A 73 -8.76 -4.64 -9.64
CA LYS A 73 -8.78 -4.38 -11.07
C LYS A 73 -9.63 -3.20 -11.43
#